data_ad08309b51ef59b363f2b78d2f04f67c
#
_entry.id   ad08309b51ef59b363f2b78d2f04f67c
#
_cell.length_a   1.000
_cell.length_b   1.000
_cell.length_c   1.000
_cell.angle_alpha   90.00
_cell.angle_beta   90.00
_cell.angle_gamma   90.00
#
_symmetry.space_group_name_H-M   'P 1'
#
loop_
_entity.id
_entity.type
_entity.pdbx_description
1 polymer ?
#
loop_
_entity_poly.entity_id
_entity_poly.type
_entity_poly.pdbx_seq_one_letter_code
_entity_poly.pdbx_strand_id
1 'polypeptide(L)'
;MLEIIRDNNNDMVAVCELLLIDDDGRIDDKGNIVLIVTVEINNAYRGKDILKRFIKIILEKNPQAQKCYWIRDYKYKGRKPREYSREQFEKLIGE
;
A
#
# COMPACT_ATOMS: atom_id res chain seq x y z
N MET A 1 1.45 -10.18 -3.80
CA MET A 1 1.49 -9.24 -4.95
C MET A 1 2.50 -8.14 -4.66
N LEU A 2 3.40 -7.88 -5.58
CA LEU A 2 4.40 -6.82 -5.44
C LEU A 2 4.08 -5.67 -6.37
N GLU A 3 4.14 -4.45 -5.85
CA GLU A 3 4.15 -3.22 -6.64
C GLU A 3 5.55 -2.61 -6.56
N ILE A 4 6.10 -2.27 -7.71
CA ILE A 4 7.46 -1.73 -7.80
C ILE A 4 7.41 -0.39 -8.54
N ILE A 5 8.06 0.61 -7.97
CA ILE A 5 8.28 1.89 -8.64
C ILE A 5 9.72 1.93 -9.12
N ARG A 6 9.92 2.23 -10.41
CA ARG A 6 11.24 2.36 -11.02
C ARG A 6 11.44 3.78 -11.53
N ASP A 7 12.71 4.20 -11.57
CA ASP A 7 13.07 5.50 -12.14
C ASP A 7 13.30 5.40 -13.66
N ASN A 8 13.73 6.49 -14.27
CA ASN A 8 13.97 6.56 -15.71
C ASN A 8 15.12 5.66 -16.17
N ASN A 9 16.01 5.26 -15.27
CA ASN A 9 17.10 4.33 -15.54
C ASN A 9 16.70 2.87 -15.29
N ASN A 10 15.41 2.64 -14.99
CA ASN A 10 14.89 1.32 -14.65
C ASN A 10 15.42 0.76 -13.32
N ASP A 11 15.98 1.60 -12.46
CA ASP A 11 16.40 1.21 -11.12
C ASP A 11 15.19 1.21 -10.18
N MET A 12 15.18 0.26 -9.24
CA MET A 12 14.09 0.15 -8.26
C MET A 12 14.18 1.29 -7.25
N VAL A 13 13.16 2.14 -7.25
CA VAL A 13 13.01 3.25 -6.30
C VAL A 13 12.33 2.78 -5.02
N ALA A 14 11.32 1.95 -5.15
CA ALA A 14 10.55 1.47 -4.02
C ALA A 14 9.80 0.19 -4.37
N VAL A 15 9.49 -0.61 -3.34
CA VAL A 15 8.69 -1.81 -3.47
C VAL A 15 7.66 -1.88 -2.35
N CYS A 16 6.46 -2.33 -2.69
CA CYS A 16 5.38 -2.56 -1.75
C CYS A 16 4.86 -3.98 -1.92
N GLU A 17 4.80 -4.73 -0.83
CA GLU A 17 4.14 -6.03 -0.82
C GLU A 17 2.74 -5.87 -0.24
N LEU A 18 1.73 -6.36 -0.96
CA LEU A 18 0.34 -6.28 -0.54
C LEU A 18 -0.41 -7.56 -0.85
N LEU A 19 -1.51 -7.77 -0.12
CA LEU A 19 -2.45 -8.85 -0.34
C LEU A 19 -3.84 -8.26 -0.47
N LEU A 20 -4.67 -8.90 -1.29
CA LEU A 20 -6.11 -8.63 -1.33
C LEU A 20 -6.81 -9.68 -0.48
N ILE A 21 -7.67 -9.24 0.41
CA ILE A 21 -8.43 -10.12 1.31
C ILE A 21 -9.91 -9.78 1.28
N ASP A 22 -10.73 -10.76 1.68
CA ASP A 22 -12.16 -10.56 1.88
C ASP A 22 -12.47 -10.08 3.31
N ASP A 23 -13.75 -9.91 3.63
CA ASP A 23 -14.20 -9.46 4.95
C ASP A 23 -13.88 -10.45 6.07
N ASP A 24 -13.64 -11.71 5.73
CA ASP A 24 -13.25 -12.74 6.69
C ASP A 24 -11.73 -12.85 6.87
N GLY A 25 -10.97 -12.03 6.16
CA GLY A 25 -9.50 -12.03 6.21
C GLY A 25 -8.85 -13.10 5.35
N ARG A 26 -9.61 -13.75 4.44
CA ARG A 26 -9.07 -14.75 3.52
C ARG A 26 -8.50 -14.09 2.27
N ILE A 27 -7.42 -14.63 1.74
CA ILE A 27 -6.84 -14.15 0.49
C ILE A 27 -7.83 -14.34 -0.65
N ASP A 28 -8.12 -13.26 -1.37
CA ASP A 28 -9.06 -13.24 -2.47
C ASP A 28 -8.62 -12.18 -3.49
N ASP A 29 -8.35 -12.60 -4.72
CA ASP A 29 -7.91 -11.70 -5.80
C ASP A 29 -8.91 -10.59 -6.11
N LYS A 30 -10.16 -10.78 -5.73
CA LYS A 30 -11.25 -9.80 -5.89
C LYS A 30 -11.66 -9.18 -4.56
N GLY A 31 -10.84 -9.36 -3.54
CA GLY A 31 -11.11 -8.84 -2.20
C GLY A 31 -11.27 -7.33 -2.18
N ASN A 32 -12.13 -6.85 -1.30
CA ASN A 32 -12.41 -5.43 -1.12
C ASN A 32 -11.51 -4.77 -0.08
N ILE A 33 -10.58 -5.51 0.49
CA ILE A 33 -9.63 -5.02 1.49
C ILE A 33 -8.22 -5.22 0.97
N VAL A 34 -7.43 -4.16 1.02
CA VAL A 34 -5.99 -4.21 0.72
C VAL A 34 -5.22 -4.30 2.03
N LEU A 35 -4.38 -5.33 2.14
CA LEU A 35 -3.46 -5.47 3.26
C LEU A 35 -2.04 -5.13 2.78
N ILE A 36 -1.52 -4.00 3.22
CA ILE A 36 -0.14 -3.61 2.94
C ILE A 36 0.76 -4.27 3.97
N VAL A 37 1.61 -5.19 3.52
CA VAL A 37 2.49 -5.97 4.40
C VAL A 37 3.79 -5.23 4.64
N THR A 38 4.46 -4.79 3.58
CA THR A 38 5.71 -4.04 3.68
C THR A 38 5.76 -2.94 2.62
N VAL A 39 6.46 -1.87 2.96
CA VAL A 39 6.84 -0.82 2.02
C VAL A 39 8.31 -0.51 2.26
N GLU A 40 9.13 -0.65 1.23
CA GLU A 40 10.54 -0.27 1.29
C GLU A 40 10.83 0.78 0.22
N ILE A 41 11.49 1.85 0.63
CA ILE A 41 11.82 2.98 -0.25
C ILE A 41 13.34 3.17 -0.20
N ASN A 42 13.95 3.26 -1.38
CA ASN A 42 15.37 3.58 -1.47
C ASN A 42 15.64 4.94 -0.80
N ASN A 43 16.64 4.99 0.07
CA ASN A 43 16.96 6.18 0.87
C ASN A 43 17.13 7.45 0.03
N ALA A 44 17.66 7.34 -1.19
CA ALA A 44 17.85 8.47 -2.09
C ALA A 44 16.52 9.13 -2.52
N TYR A 45 15.41 8.44 -2.37
CA TYR A 45 14.09 8.90 -2.82
C TYR A 45 13.10 9.17 -1.68
N ARG A 46 13.53 9.04 -0.43
CA ARG A 46 12.68 9.33 0.72
C ARG A 46 12.29 10.81 0.72
N GLY A 47 11.02 11.09 1.03
CA GLY A 47 10.49 12.44 1.05
C GLY A 47 10.04 12.98 -0.30
N LYS A 48 10.07 12.17 -1.36
CA LYS A 48 9.66 12.58 -2.72
C LYS A 48 8.27 12.07 -3.12
N ASP A 49 7.36 12.01 -2.17
CA ASP A 49 5.97 11.60 -2.37
C ASP A 49 5.81 10.18 -2.93
N ILE A 50 6.79 9.32 -2.68
CA ILE A 50 6.76 7.94 -3.17
C ILE A 50 5.58 7.18 -2.58
N LEU A 51 5.27 7.41 -1.30
CA LEU A 51 4.13 6.77 -0.65
C LEU A 51 2.81 7.14 -1.33
N LYS A 52 2.64 8.41 -1.68
CA LYS A 52 1.45 8.86 -2.43
C LYS A 52 1.34 8.17 -3.78
N ARG A 53 2.46 7.99 -4.48
CA ARG A 53 2.49 7.28 -5.76
C ARG A 53 2.05 5.83 -5.59
N PHE A 54 2.51 5.14 -4.56
CA PHE A 54 2.06 3.77 -4.26
C PHE A 54 0.56 3.71 -4.00
N ILE A 55 0.06 4.59 -3.15
CA ILE A 55 -1.38 4.63 -2.82
C ILE A 55 -2.20 4.82 -4.08
N LYS A 56 -1.79 5.73 -4.95
CA LYS A 56 -2.46 5.99 -6.22
C LYS A 56 -2.49 4.73 -7.11
N ILE A 57 -1.36 4.06 -7.25
CA ILE A 57 -1.25 2.82 -8.03
C ILE A 57 -2.17 1.74 -7.46
N ILE A 58 -2.15 1.55 -6.14
CA ILE A 58 -2.97 0.54 -5.47
C ILE A 58 -4.45 0.80 -5.70
N LEU A 59 -4.90 2.05 -5.57
CA LEU A 59 -6.31 2.40 -5.77
C LEU A 59 -6.74 2.25 -7.23
N GLU A 60 -5.89 2.62 -8.17
CA GLU A 60 -6.19 2.49 -9.60
C GLU A 60 -6.30 1.03 -10.05
N LYS A 61 -5.42 0.17 -9.54
CA LYS A 61 -5.42 -1.27 -9.85
C LYS A 61 -6.50 -2.05 -9.13
N ASN A 62 -7.02 -1.52 -8.04
CA ASN A 62 -7.98 -2.21 -7.17
C ASN A 62 -9.21 -1.32 -6.93
N PRO A 63 -10.01 -1.06 -7.97
CA PRO A 63 -11.18 -0.18 -7.84
C PRO A 63 -12.23 -0.71 -6.87
N GLN A 64 -12.24 -2.01 -6.60
CA GLN A 64 -13.15 -2.64 -5.64
C GLN A 64 -12.74 -2.42 -4.17
N ALA A 65 -11.52 -1.95 -3.92
CA ALA A 65 -11.00 -1.80 -2.56
C ALA A 65 -11.75 -0.69 -1.81
N GLN A 66 -12.28 -1.02 -0.64
CA GLN A 66 -13.01 -0.09 0.22
C GLN A 66 -12.25 0.25 1.49
N LYS A 67 -11.33 -0.64 1.90
CA LYS A 67 -10.51 -0.47 3.10
C LYS A 67 -9.09 -0.89 2.81
N CYS A 68 -8.18 -0.34 3.58
CA CYS A 68 -6.79 -0.75 3.59
C CYS A 68 -6.32 -0.92 5.03
N TYR A 69 -5.67 -2.02 5.30
CA TYR A 69 -4.93 -2.23 6.54
C TYR A 69 -3.45 -2.15 6.25
N TRP A 70 -2.73 -1.37 7.04
CA TRP A 70 -1.30 -1.22 6.90
C TRP A 70 -0.59 -1.76 8.13
N ILE A 71 0.22 -2.80 7.97
CA ILE A 71 1.08 -3.35 9.00
C ILE A 71 2.37 -2.53 8.97
N ARG A 72 2.40 -1.42 9.71
CA ARG A 72 3.50 -0.45 9.63
C ARG A 72 4.81 -0.95 10.18
N ASP A 73 4.76 -1.78 11.22
CA ASP A 73 5.99 -2.12 11.91
C ASP A 73 5.80 -3.35 12.78
N TYR A 74 6.27 -4.47 12.27
CA TYR A 74 6.29 -5.72 13.02
C TYR A 74 7.28 -5.70 14.20
N LYS A 75 8.15 -4.69 14.29
CA LYS A 75 9.05 -4.51 15.44
C LYS A 75 8.30 -4.15 16.72
N TYR A 76 7.10 -3.62 16.59
CA TYR A 76 6.23 -3.30 17.73
C TYR A 76 5.17 -4.39 17.87
N LYS A 77 5.58 -5.52 18.43
CA LYS A 77 4.67 -6.64 18.72
C LYS A 77 3.47 -6.11 19.53
N GLY A 78 2.26 -6.42 19.05
CA GLY A 78 1.01 -6.07 19.73
C GLY A 78 0.30 -4.83 19.19
N ARG A 79 0.86 -4.09 18.24
CA ARG A 79 0.13 -3.01 17.58
C ARG A 79 -0.79 -3.56 16.51
N LYS A 80 -2.04 -3.10 16.53
CA LYS A 80 -2.99 -3.42 15.48
C LYS A 80 -2.59 -2.70 14.19
N PRO A 81 -2.81 -3.32 13.01
CA PRO A 81 -2.65 -2.64 11.74
C PRO A 81 -3.50 -1.37 11.71
N ARG A 82 -3.00 -0.31 11.10
CA ARG A 82 -3.80 0.89 10.89
C ARG A 82 -4.84 0.62 9.80
N GLU A 83 -6.08 1.00 10.08
CA GLU A 83 -7.17 0.93 9.13
C GLU A 83 -7.38 2.28 8.47
N TYR A 84 -7.48 2.26 7.13
CA TYR A 84 -7.82 3.42 6.32
C TYR A 84 -9.01 3.07 5.44
N SER A 85 -10.00 3.96 5.38
CA SER A 85 -11.05 3.86 4.37
C SER A 85 -10.49 4.30 3.02
N ARG A 86 -11.15 3.92 1.93
CA ARG A 86 -10.80 4.40 0.59
C ARG A 86 -10.81 5.92 0.52
N GLU A 87 -11.79 6.55 1.14
CA GLU A 87 -11.91 8.00 1.20
C GLU A 87 -10.69 8.66 1.86
N GLN A 88 -10.18 8.07 2.95
CA GLN A 88 -8.96 8.56 3.60
C GLN A 88 -7.74 8.46 2.68
N PHE A 89 -7.62 7.39 1.92
CA PHE A 89 -6.56 7.21 0.93
C PHE A 89 -6.66 8.24 -0.19
N GLU A 90 -7.86 8.47 -0.70
CA GLU A 90 -8.08 9.45 -1.76
C GLU A 90 -7.71 10.86 -1.31
N LYS A 91 -7.96 11.21 -0.04
CA LYS A 91 -7.54 12.48 0.53
C LYS A 91 -6.02 12.63 0.59
N LEU A 92 -5.31 11.55 0.91
CA LEU A 92 -3.85 11.56 0.94
C LEU A 92 -3.25 11.85 -0.45
N ILE A 93 -3.89 11.35 -1.50
CA ILE A 93 -3.44 11.54 -2.88
C ILE A 93 -3.78 12.96 -3.37
N GLY A 94 -4.93 13.49 -2.99
CA GLY A 94 -5.45 14.77 -3.46
C GLY A 94 -4.76 15.99 -2.86
N GLU A 95 -3.93 15.78 -1.89
CA GLU A 95 -3.11 16.84 -1.30
C GLU A 95 -1.79 16.95 -2.09
#